data_4d1d2cf26992a17dfa04ff979856e532
#
_entry.id   4d1d2cf26992a17dfa04ff979856e532
#
_cell.length_a   1.000
_cell.length_b   1.000
_cell.length_c   1.000
_cell.angle_alpha   90.00
_cell.angle_beta   90.00
_cell.angle_gamma   90.00
#
_symmetry.space_group_name_H-M   'P 1'
#
loop_
_entity.id
_entity.type
_entity.pdbx_description
1 polymer ?
#
loop_
_entity_poly.entity_id
_entity_poly.type
_entity_poly.pdbx_seq_one_letter_code
_entity_poly.pdbx_strand_id
1 'polypeptide(L)'
;DSYLDEIKKYPNTRYHRGPIGGIRYGGTSSISANVGQGMGTIATPDGRNAFEPLAEGSSPAHNADKNGPTAVFKTVAKLPTEKITGGVLLNQKMTPQMLSTEENKQKLEMLIRTFFNRLHGYHVQYNIVSRETLIDAQKHPEKHKDLIVRVAGYSAFFNVLSKKTQDDIIGRTEQTL
;
A
#
# COMPACT_ATOMS: atom_id res chain seq x y z
N ASP A 1 18.92 5.49 0.15
CA ASP A 1 19.50 6.28 -0.95
C ASP A 1 20.47 5.48 -1.81
N SER A 2 21.41 4.73 -1.23
CA SER A 2 22.43 3.98 -1.98
C SER A 2 21.89 3.03 -3.05
N TYR A 3 20.78 2.33 -2.79
CA TYR A 3 20.15 1.43 -3.77
C TYR A 3 19.60 2.19 -4.99
N LEU A 4 18.90 3.30 -4.76
CA LEU A 4 18.34 4.11 -5.83
C LEU A 4 19.43 4.85 -6.62
N ASP A 5 20.49 5.28 -5.94
CA ASP A 5 21.64 5.91 -6.58
C ASP A 5 22.44 4.90 -7.41
N GLU A 6 22.52 3.63 -6.98
CA GLU A 6 23.15 2.58 -7.76
C GLU A 6 22.35 2.23 -9.01
N ILE A 7 21.01 2.13 -8.92
CA ILE A 7 20.15 1.89 -10.09
C ILE A 7 20.32 3.01 -11.13
N LYS A 8 20.45 4.27 -10.70
CA LYS A 8 20.63 5.41 -11.60
C LYS A 8 21.92 5.37 -12.42
N LYS A 9 22.94 4.67 -11.95
CA LYS A 9 24.20 4.52 -12.70
C LYS A 9 24.03 3.72 -13.99
N TYR A 10 22.94 2.95 -14.11
CA TYR A 10 22.69 2.04 -15.24
C TYR A 10 21.44 2.38 -16.05
N PRO A 11 21.05 3.64 -16.25
CA PRO A 11 19.75 4.00 -16.83
C PRO A 11 19.59 3.55 -18.29
N ASN A 12 20.67 3.37 -19.03
CA ASN A 12 20.61 3.30 -20.49
C ASN A 12 21.11 2.00 -21.12
N THR A 13 21.75 1.10 -20.40
CA THR A 13 22.45 -0.03 -21.02
C THR A 13 21.62 -1.30 -21.10
N ARG A 14 20.59 -1.46 -20.28
CA ARG A 14 19.77 -2.71 -20.24
C ARG A 14 18.29 -2.50 -20.45
N TYR A 15 17.81 -1.28 -20.60
CA TYR A 15 16.38 -0.99 -20.48
C TYR A 15 15.77 -0.22 -21.65
N HIS A 16 16.52 0.00 -22.73
CA HIS A 16 15.91 0.45 -23.97
C HIS A 16 15.01 -0.66 -24.52
N ARG A 17 13.71 -0.42 -24.57
CA ARG A 17 12.75 -1.33 -25.17
C ARG A 17 11.91 -0.58 -26.20
N GLY A 18 11.75 -1.24 -27.35
CA GLY A 18 10.95 -0.76 -28.45
C GLY A 18 11.75 0.05 -29.49
N PRO A 19 11.14 0.27 -30.66
CA PRO A 19 11.80 0.88 -31.82
C PRO A 19 12.19 2.34 -31.63
N ILE A 20 11.58 3.04 -30.67
CA ILE A 20 11.87 4.44 -30.37
C ILE A 20 12.72 4.62 -29.12
N GLY A 21 13.16 3.53 -28.47
CA GLY A 21 13.84 3.56 -27.20
C GLY A 21 12.92 3.93 -26.02
N GLY A 22 13.32 3.63 -24.80
CA GLY A 22 12.59 3.95 -23.58
C GLY A 22 13.44 3.64 -22.35
N ILE A 23 13.16 4.31 -21.23
CA ILE A 23 13.83 4.07 -19.96
C ILE A 23 12.89 3.27 -19.06
N ARG A 24 13.41 2.24 -18.40
CA ARG A 24 12.70 1.53 -17.37
C ARG A 24 13.00 2.18 -16.02
N TYR A 25 11.97 2.72 -15.40
CA TYR A 25 12.08 3.39 -14.10
C TYR A 25 12.01 2.38 -12.93
N GLY A 26 12.77 2.65 -11.86
CA GLY A 26 12.64 1.91 -10.60
C GLY A 26 11.35 2.31 -9.88
N GLY A 27 10.59 1.34 -9.37
CA GLY A 27 9.37 1.57 -8.61
C GLY A 27 9.30 0.69 -7.36
N THR A 28 8.46 1.08 -6.41
CA THR A 28 8.19 0.34 -5.17
C THR A 28 6.74 -0.12 -5.13
N SER A 29 6.27 -0.76 -6.20
CA SER A 29 4.93 -1.33 -6.26
C SER A 29 5.01 -2.82 -6.55
N SER A 30 4.41 -3.62 -5.68
CA SER A 30 4.44 -5.07 -5.77
C SER A 30 3.24 -5.65 -6.52
N ILE A 31 2.16 -4.88 -6.73
CA ILE A 31 0.93 -5.32 -7.40
C ILE A 31 0.46 -6.70 -6.86
N SER A 32 0.19 -6.82 -5.56
CA SER A 32 -0.14 -8.07 -4.85
C SER A 32 0.94 -9.17 -4.85
N ALA A 33 2.09 -8.97 -5.48
CA ALA A 33 3.20 -9.93 -5.42
C ALA A 33 3.83 -10.02 -4.01
N ASN A 34 3.59 -9.03 -3.13
CA ASN A 34 4.02 -9.05 -1.74
C ASN A 34 3.60 -10.33 -1.01
N VAL A 35 2.39 -10.85 -1.29
CA VAL A 35 1.90 -12.11 -0.71
C VAL A 35 2.76 -13.30 -1.22
N GLY A 36 2.91 -13.44 -2.53
CA GLY A 36 3.69 -14.51 -3.14
C GLY A 36 5.18 -14.45 -2.79
N GLN A 37 5.76 -13.25 -2.78
CA GLN A 37 7.15 -13.04 -2.40
C GLN A 37 7.37 -13.35 -0.91
N GLY A 38 6.44 -12.96 -0.04
CA GLY A 38 6.48 -13.30 1.38
C GLY A 38 6.49 -14.80 1.64
N MET A 39 5.74 -15.57 0.85
CA MET A 39 5.72 -17.04 0.93
C MET A 39 7.09 -17.69 0.63
N GLY A 40 7.95 -17.03 -0.11
CA GLY A 40 9.32 -17.47 -0.39
C GLY A 40 10.37 -16.84 0.52
N THR A 41 9.98 -16.04 1.52
CA THR A 41 10.91 -15.28 2.36
C THR A 41 10.87 -15.79 3.80
N ILE A 42 12.06 -16.10 4.35
CA ILE A 42 12.21 -16.46 5.77
C ILE A 42 11.95 -15.26 6.69
N ALA A 43 11.97 -15.48 8.00
CA ALA A 43 11.80 -14.40 8.99
C ALA A 43 12.82 -13.28 8.78
N THR A 44 12.40 -12.04 9.06
CA THR A 44 13.24 -10.84 8.88
C THR A 44 13.50 -10.15 10.22
N PRO A 45 14.64 -9.42 10.37
CA PRO A 45 15.03 -8.82 11.65
C PRO A 45 14.06 -7.76 12.21
N ASP A 46 13.17 -7.22 11.38
CA ASP A 46 12.12 -6.28 11.77
C ASP A 46 10.94 -6.93 12.50
N GLY A 47 10.96 -8.24 12.70
CA GLY A 47 9.94 -9.01 13.43
C GLY A 47 8.89 -9.68 12.55
N ARG A 48 9.01 -9.62 11.21
CA ARG A 48 8.14 -10.38 10.31
C ARG A 48 8.48 -11.87 10.39
N ASN A 49 7.45 -12.73 10.57
CA ASN A 49 7.64 -14.17 10.57
C ASN A 49 7.93 -14.73 9.17
N ALA A 50 8.52 -15.91 9.12
CA ALA A 50 8.70 -16.63 7.86
C ALA A 50 7.35 -16.88 7.17
N PHE A 51 7.34 -16.75 5.86
CA PHE A 51 6.21 -17.02 4.97
C PHE A 51 5.00 -16.08 5.11
N GLU A 52 5.08 -15.05 5.96
CA GLU A 52 4.11 -13.97 6.00
C GLU A 52 4.29 -13.00 4.81
N PRO A 53 3.22 -12.30 4.35
CA PRO A 53 3.35 -11.31 3.30
C PRO A 53 4.42 -10.26 3.60
N LEU A 54 5.14 -9.81 2.57
CA LEU A 54 5.96 -8.61 2.65
C LEU A 54 5.05 -7.37 2.70
N ALA A 55 5.62 -6.24 3.12
CA ALA A 55 4.93 -4.95 3.00
C ALA A 55 4.59 -4.65 1.54
N GLU A 56 3.42 -4.06 1.31
CA GLU A 56 2.96 -3.71 -0.03
C GLU A 56 3.43 -2.30 -0.39
N GLY A 57 4.26 -2.19 -1.42
CA GLY A 57 4.80 -0.91 -1.87
C GLY A 57 5.60 -0.18 -0.79
N SER A 58 5.20 1.05 -0.49
CA SER A 58 5.74 1.85 0.62
C SER A 58 4.88 1.79 1.87
N SER A 59 3.90 0.90 1.90
CA SER A 59 3.02 0.73 3.05
C SER A 59 3.80 0.13 4.24
N PRO A 60 3.46 0.47 5.47
CA PRO A 60 4.01 -0.18 6.65
C PRO A 60 3.79 -1.69 6.62
N ALA A 61 4.71 -2.45 7.20
CA ALA A 61 4.46 -3.86 7.50
C ALA A 61 3.25 -3.98 8.44
N HIS A 62 2.57 -5.12 8.40
CA HIS A 62 1.38 -5.36 9.22
C HIS A 62 1.69 -5.07 10.70
N ASN A 63 0.81 -4.32 11.35
CA ASN A 63 0.92 -3.90 12.76
C ASN A 63 2.13 -3.00 13.11
N ALA A 64 2.87 -2.47 12.14
CA ALA A 64 3.96 -1.53 12.39
C ALA A 64 3.45 -0.07 12.54
N ASP A 65 2.30 0.26 11.99
CA ASP A 65 1.71 1.60 11.91
C ASP A 65 0.77 1.93 13.07
N LYS A 66 1.28 1.76 14.31
CA LYS A 66 0.49 1.89 15.55
C LYS A 66 0.20 3.33 15.97
N ASN A 67 0.90 4.30 15.39
CA ASN A 67 0.83 5.71 15.81
C ASN A 67 -0.07 6.56 14.91
N GLY A 68 -0.98 5.92 14.18
CA GLY A 68 -1.98 6.57 13.35
C GLY A 68 -1.47 7.06 11.97
N PRO A 69 -2.39 7.53 11.12
CA PRO A 69 -2.10 7.83 9.72
C PRO A 69 -1.13 9.01 9.53
N THR A 70 -1.12 9.97 10.44
CA THR A 70 -0.18 11.10 10.41
C THR A 70 1.27 10.64 10.57
N ALA A 71 1.52 9.67 11.45
CA ALA A 71 2.85 9.10 11.66
C ALA A 71 3.31 8.31 10.44
N VAL A 72 2.40 7.56 9.80
CA VAL A 72 2.66 6.88 8.52
C VAL A 72 3.09 7.89 7.45
N PHE A 73 2.34 8.97 7.26
CA PHE A 73 2.66 9.99 6.26
C PHE A 73 4.02 10.65 6.52
N LYS A 74 4.31 11.02 7.78
CA LYS A 74 5.62 11.57 8.15
C LYS A 74 6.78 10.60 7.89
N THR A 75 6.53 9.30 8.04
CA THR A 75 7.55 8.28 7.80
C THR A 75 7.76 8.05 6.30
N VAL A 76 6.68 7.88 5.54
CA VAL A 76 6.75 7.67 4.08
C VAL A 76 7.31 8.89 3.36
N ALA A 77 7.02 10.10 3.84
CA ALA A 77 7.56 11.34 3.29
C ALA A 77 9.09 11.49 3.43
N LYS A 78 9.74 10.65 4.24
CA LYS A 78 11.21 10.61 4.32
C LYS A 78 11.85 9.78 3.20
N LEU A 79 11.05 9.03 2.44
CA LEU A 79 11.55 8.32 1.29
C LEU A 79 11.88 9.31 0.17
N PRO A 80 13.00 9.12 -0.54
CA PRO A 80 13.38 10.01 -1.65
C PRO A 80 12.52 9.68 -2.89
N THR A 81 11.23 10.01 -2.82
CA THR A 81 10.25 9.65 -3.84
C THR A 81 10.55 10.27 -5.20
N GLU A 82 11.27 11.38 -5.25
CA GLU A 82 11.78 11.99 -6.47
C GLU A 82 12.77 11.10 -7.25
N LYS A 83 13.38 10.14 -6.56
CA LYS A 83 14.26 9.14 -7.18
C LYS A 83 13.51 7.88 -7.63
N ILE A 84 12.29 7.67 -7.14
CA ILE A 84 11.46 6.47 -7.41
C ILE A 84 10.46 6.80 -8.53
N THR A 85 10.96 6.95 -9.74
CA THR A 85 10.16 7.45 -10.87
C THR A 85 9.25 6.40 -11.51
N GLY A 86 9.40 5.12 -11.14
CA GLY A 86 8.55 4.02 -11.60
C GLY A 86 7.25 3.82 -10.81
N GLY A 87 7.04 4.62 -9.77
CA GLY A 87 5.84 4.62 -8.94
C GLY A 87 6.07 4.17 -7.50
N VAL A 88 5.31 4.78 -6.62
CA VAL A 88 5.27 4.49 -5.18
C VAL A 88 3.83 4.24 -4.79
N LEU A 89 3.54 3.15 -4.12
CA LEU A 89 2.21 2.85 -3.60
C LEU A 89 2.21 2.95 -2.07
N LEU A 90 1.25 3.68 -1.52
CA LEU A 90 0.93 3.69 -0.11
C LEU A 90 -0.54 3.31 0.06
N ASN A 91 -0.79 2.17 0.68
CA ASN A 91 -2.12 1.73 1.07
C ASN A 91 -2.41 2.13 2.51
N GLN A 92 -3.61 2.66 2.74
CA GLN A 92 -4.17 2.84 4.08
C GLN A 92 -5.57 2.25 4.14
N LYS A 93 -5.87 1.54 5.22
CA LYS A 93 -7.21 1.08 5.54
C LYS A 93 -7.76 1.96 6.65
N MET A 94 -8.95 2.49 6.45
CA MET A 94 -9.62 3.39 7.38
C MET A 94 -11.00 2.87 7.76
N THR A 95 -11.42 3.17 8.98
CA THR A 95 -12.77 2.83 9.43
C THR A 95 -13.81 3.65 8.66
N PRO A 96 -14.98 3.08 8.31
CA PRO A 96 -16.08 3.86 7.70
C PRO A 96 -16.52 5.05 8.56
N GLN A 97 -16.38 4.96 9.88
CA GLN A 97 -16.68 6.04 10.82
C GLN A 97 -15.91 7.32 10.54
N MET A 98 -14.75 7.23 9.87
CA MET A 98 -13.96 8.36 9.42
C MET A 98 -14.70 9.30 8.46
N LEU A 99 -15.75 8.82 7.79
CA LEU A 99 -16.57 9.61 6.89
C LEU A 99 -17.96 9.93 7.44
N SER A 100 -18.21 9.59 8.71
CA SER A 100 -19.53 9.71 9.31
C SER A 100 -19.93 11.15 9.66
N THR A 101 -18.96 12.01 9.93
CA THR A 101 -19.19 13.42 10.26
C THR A 101 -18.43 14.36 9.35
N GLU A 102 -18.92 15.59 9.21
CA GLU A 102 -18.25 16.60 8.39
C GLU A 102 -16.89 16.99 8.99
N GLU A 103 -16.77 17.03 10.31
CA GLU A 103 -15.51 17.26 11.01
C GLU A 103 -14.46 16.19 10.64
N ASN A 104 -14.83 14.92 10.63
CA ASN A 104 -13.92 13.85 10.28
C ASN A 104 -13.50 13.91 8.79
N LYS A 105 -14.42 14.26 7.91
CA LYS A 105 -14.09 14.49 6.49
C LYS A 105 -13.08 15.61 6.32
N GLN A 106 -13.26 16.72 7.04
CA GLN A 106 -12.32 17.84 7.04
C GLN A 106 -10.94 17.42 7.58
N LYS A 107 -10.89 16.62 8.65
CA LYS A 107 -9.63 16.07 9.17
C LYS A 107 -8.91 15.22 8.12
N LEU A 108 -9.63 14.34 7.42
CA LEU A 108 -9.08 13.53 6.34
C LEU A 108 -8.59 14.39 5.17
N GLU A 109 -9.36 15.42 4.78
CA GLU A 109 -8.95 16.37 3.75
C GLU A 109 -7.66 17.10 4.14
N MET A 110 -7.57 17.63 5.36
CA MET A 110 -6.37 18.30 5.88
C MET A 110 -5.17 17.35 5.91
N LEU A 111 -5.37 16.09 6.30
CA LEU A 111 -4.33 15.07 6.33
C LEU A 111 -3.78 14.82 4.92
N ILE A 112 -4.66 14.63 3.94
CA ILE A 112 -4.30 14.42 2.53
C ILE A 112 -3.57 15.65 1.95
N ARG A 113 -4.13 16.85 2.17
CA ARG A 113 -3.50 18.10 1.71
C ARG A 113 -2.11 18.31 2.33
N THR A 114 -1.96 17.99 3.62
CA THR A 114 -0.67 18.09 4.29
C THR A 114 0.34 17.10 3.69
N PHE A 115 -0.09 15.86 3.42
CA PHE A 115 0.78 14.86 2.83
C PHE A 115 1.35 15.30 1.48
N PHE A 116 0.50 15.79 0.58
CA PHE A 116 0.96 16.23 -0.73
C PHE A 116 1.63 17.60 -0.72
N ASN A 117 1.04 18.60 -0.07
CA ASN A 117 1.49 19.99 -0.19
C ASN A 117 2.65 20.37 0.73
N ARG A 118 2.79 19.66 1.88
CA ARG A 118 3.81 19.97 2.90
C ARG A 118 4.88 18.90 3.00
N LEU A 119 4.49 17.64 2.88
CA LEU A 119 5.37 16.51 3.05
C LEU A 119 5.88 15.95 1.72
N HIS A 120 5.42 16.50 0.58
CA HIS A 120 5.80 16.08 -0.76
C HIS A 120 5.55 14.58 -1.02
N GLY A 121 4.46 14.05 -0.44
CA GLY A 121 4.05 12.67 -0.66
C GLY A 121 3.75 12.40 -2.13
N TYR A 122 4.05 11.20 -2.58
CA TYR A 122 3.90 10.81 -3.98
C TYR A 122 2.50 10.26 -4.29
N HIS A 123 2.01 9.34 -3.45
CA HIS A 123 0.77 8.61 -3.69
C HIS A 123 0.18 8.10 -2.37
N VAL A 124 -1.13 8.07 -2.28
CA VAL A 124 -1.89 7.34 -1.26
C VAL A 124 -3.18 6.81 -1.85
N GLN A 125 -3.58 5.63 -1.44
CA GLN A 125 -4.89 5.04 -1.76
C GLN A 125 -5.52 4.46 -0.49
N TYR A 126 -6.84 4.44 -0.46
CA TYR A 126 -7.60 4.07 0.73
C TYR A 126 -8.50 2.86 0.48
N ASN A 127 -8.60 1.99 1.48
CA ASN A 127 -9.72 1.11 1.72
C ASN A 127 -10.52 1.66 2.88
N ILE A 128 -11.79 2.01 2.63
CA ILE A 128 -12.70 2.48 3.67
C ILE A 128 -13.70 1.37 3.93
N VAL A 129 -13.25 0.40 4.71
CA VAL A 129 -13.99 -0.82 5.04
C VAL A 129 -13.53 -1.34 6.38
N SER A 130 -14.46 -1.80 7.22
CA SER A 130 -14.09 -2.37 8.51
C SER A 130 -13.54 -3.79 8.37
N ARG A 131 -12.73 -4.18 9.34
CA ARG A 131 -12.19 -5.54 9.44
C ARG A 131 -13.31 -6.57 9.56
N GLU A 132 -14.34 -6.24 10.33
CA GLU A 132 -15.51 -7.10 10.55
C GLU A 132 -16.24 -7.38 9.24
N THR A 133 -16.46 -6.35 8.41
CA THR A 133 -17.08 -6.50 7.08
C THR A 133 -16.25 -7.41 6.18
N LEU A 134 -14.92 -7.27 6.18
CA LEU A 134 -14.04 -8.14 5.38
C LEU A 134 -14.06 -9.58 5.87
N ILE A 135 -14.06 -9.81 7.19
CA ILE A 135 -14.17 -11.16 7.77
C ILE A 135 -15.53 -11.79 7.46
N ASP A 136 -16.61 -11.00 7.54
CA ASP A 136 -17.94 -11.49 7.20
C ASP A 136 -18.04 -11.82 5.70
N ALA A 137 -17.48 -10.98 4.84
CA ALA A 137 -17.42 -11.22 3.41
C ALA A 137 -16.62 -12.48 3.02
N GLN A 138 -15.58 -12.80 3.79
CA GLN A 138 -14.81 -14.03 3.58
C GLN A 138 -15.60 -15.28 3.98
N LYS A 139 -16.46 -15.18 5.03
CA LYS A 139 -17.29 -16.27 5.53
C LYS A 139 -18.58 -16.44 4.73
N HIS A 140 -19.17 -15.33 4.28
CA HIS A 140 -20.47 -15.25 3.63
C HIS A 140 -20.37 -14.48 2.29
N PRO A 141 -19.60 -14.98 1.31
CA PRO A 141 -19.35 -14.27 0.06
C PRO A 141 -20.64 -13.96 -0.72
N GLU A 142 -21.67 -14.74 -0.56
CA GLU A 142 -22.97 -14.54 -1.19
C GLU A 142 -23.70 -13.27 -0.73
N LYS A 143 -23.38 -12.76 0.48
CA LYS A 143 -23.95 -11.52 1.03
C LYS A 143 -23.19 -10.26 0.60
N HIS A 144 -21.96 -10.42 0.12
CA HIS A 144 -21.03 -9.32 -0.17
C HIS A 144 -20.51 -9.38 -1.63
N LYS A 145 -21.39 -9.73 -2.56
CA LYS A 145 -21.01 -9.92 -3.98
C LYS A 145 -20.42 -8.66 -4.60
N ASP A 146 -20.89 -7.49 -4.15
CA ASP A 146 -20.50 -6.19 -4.70
C ASP A 146 -19.39 -5.49 -3.90
N LEU A 147 -18.81 -6.17 -2.90
CA LEU A 147 -17.76 -5.60 -2.09
C LEU A 147 -16.48 -5.46 -2.92
N ILE A 148 -16.15 -4.23 -3.25
CA ILE A 148 -14.92 -3.87 -3.96
C ILE A 148 -13.88 -3.38 -2.96
N VAL A 149 -12.65 -3.86 -3.10
CA VAL A 149 -11.50 -3.44 -2.31
C VAL A 149 -10.36 -2.96 -3.19
N ARG A 150 -9.56 -2.04 -2.66
CA ARG A 150 -8.32 -1.62 -3.27
C ARG A 150 -7.20 -2.58 -2.86
N VAL A 151 -6.65 -3.31 -3.81
CA VAL A 151 -5.62 -4.32 -3.54
C VAL A 151 -4.24 -3.64 -3.50
N ALA A 152 -3.68 -3.33 -4.66
CA ALA A 152 -2.38 -2.68 -4.80
C ALA A 152 -2.29 -2.07 -6.21
N GLY A 153 -2.65 -0.79 -6.35
CA GLY A 153 -2.70 -0.12 -7.66
C GLY A 153 -3.92 -0.47 -8.52
N TYR A 154 -4.74 -1.42 -8.10
CA TYR A 154 -6.01 -1.80 -8.76
C TYR A 154 -7.07 -2.15 -7.73
N SER A 155 -8.34 -2.16 -8.16
CA SER A 155 -9.48 -2.59 -7.36
C SER A 155 -10.04 -3.90 -7.91
N ALA A 156 -10.56 -4.73 -7.02
CA ALA A 156 -11.22 -5.99 -7.38
C ALA A 156 -12.38 -6.29 -6.43
N PHE A 157 -13.31 -7.13 -6.86
CA PHE A 157 -14.28 -7.71 -5.94
C PHE A 157 -13.55 -8.57 -4.92
N PHE A 158 -13.84 -8.37 -3.63
CA PHE A 158 -13.15 -9.06 -2.56
C PHE A 158 -13.26 -10.58 -2.68
N ASN A 159 -14.42 -11.06 -3.11
CA ASN A 159 -14.74 -12.49 -3.20
C ASN A 159 -13.98 -13.24 -4.32
N VAL A 160 -13.46 -12.54 -5.33
CA VAL A 160 -12.68 -13.17 -6.42
C VAL A 160 -11.20 -13.28 -6.09
N LEU A 161 -10.76 -12.62 -5.02
CA LEU A 161 -9.37 -12.68 -4.58
C LEU A 161 -9.04 -14.03 -3.95
N SER A 162 -7.79 -14.46 -4.08
CA SER A 162 -7.31 -15.64 -3.36
C SER A 162 -7.44 -15.43 -1.86
N LYS A 163 -7.69 -16.53 -1.11
CA LYS A 163 -7.79 -16.45 0.35
C LYS A 163 -6.59 -15.74 1.00
N LYS A 164 -5.38 -15.98 0.53
CA LYS A 164 -4.17 -15.34 1.03
C LYS A 164 -4.16 -13.83 0.78
N THR A 165 -4.65 -13.37 -0.37
CA THR A 165 -4.78 -11.93 -0.66
C THR A 165 -5.89 -11.30 0.20
N GLN A 166 -6.99 -12.01 0.43
CA GLN A 166 -8.04 -11.58 1.36
C GLN A 166 -7.48 -11.43 2.78
N ASP A 167 -6.74 -12.43 3.25
CA ASP A 167 -6.10 -12.43 4.58
C ASP A 167 -5.09 -11.27 4.71
N ASP A 168 -4.32 -10.97 3.67
CA ASP A 168 -3.43 -9.80 3.63
C ASP A 168 -4.21 -8.48 3.81
N ILE A 169 -5.30 -8.29 3.07
CA ILE A 169 -6.13 -7.08 3.17
C ILE A 169 -6.80 -6.96 4.54
N ILE A 170 -7.29 -8.08 5.10
CA ILE A 170 -7.85 -8.12 6.44
C ILE A 170 -6.79 -7.76 7.49
N GLY A 171 -5.57 -8.24 7.30
CA GLY A 171 -4.43 -8.03 8.21
C GLY A 171 -3.88 -6.60 8.23
N ARG A 172 -4.17 -5.78 7.22
CA ARG A 172 -3.71 -4.38 7.17
C ARG A 172 -4.28 -3.59 8.35
N THR A 173 -3.45 -2.74 8.96
CA THR A 173 -3.86 -1.93 10.11
C THR A 173 -5.01 -1.01 9.74
N GLU A 174 -6.05 -1.02 10.56
CA GLU A 174 -7.20 -0.13 10.43
C GLU A 174 -6.92 1.17 11.17
N GLN A 175 -6.84 2.26 10.42
CA GLN A 175 -6.51 3.58 10.94
C GLN A 175 -7.76 4.34 11.35
N THR A 176 -7.63 5.13 12.42
CA THR A 176 -8.62 6.13 12.88
C THR A 176 -7.95 7.50 12.96
N LEU A 177 -8.75 8.57 12.85
CA LEU A 177 -8.29 9.97 13.04
C LEU A 177 -8.51 10.45 14.47
#